data_dbdccac4f464a69e36d4797f26a6305a
#
_entry.id   dbdccac4f464a69e36d4797f26a6305a
#
_cell.length_a   1.000
_cell.length_b   1.000
_cell.length_c   1.000
_cell.angle_alpha   90.00
_cell.angle_beta   90.00
_cell.angle_gamma   90.00
#
_symmetry.space_group_name_H-M   'P 1'
#
loop_
_entity.id
_entity.type
_entity.pdbx_description
1 polymer ?
#
loop_
_entity_poly.entity_id
_entity_poly.type
_entity_poly.pdbx_seq_one_letter_code
_entity_poly.pdbx_strand_id
1 'polypeptide(L)'
;HLDRDKNDGGKINPEVWLNAVLGTGTRDELVPKLSELVGHDLLEADGFHLHLFPYAPALRVGVDRSIILGPRHDDLAMTYAGSQALIESLEASSSGRRTRVAVFFDAEECGSMTASGAHSGFLRDNLLRLTRSHAGYVAGEMDPEQAFAASFVVSADMVHAHHPNHLDKHEPRHAPKINDGMVIKTNANERYATTGETEAMFRAICERAEVPVQSFVIRQDMRCGSTIGPITS
;
A
#
# COMPACT_ATOMS: atom_id res chain seq x y z
N HIS A 1 13.81 29.30 0.91
CA HIS A 1 14.15 30.72 0.69
C HIS A 1 15.61 30.95 0.27
N LEU A 2 16.48 29.92 0.41
CA LEU A 2 17.89 30.05 -0.03
C LEU A 2 18.06 29.87 -1.53
N ASP A 3 17.21 29.09 -2.16
CA ASP A 3 17.20 28.85 -3.60
C ASP A 3 15.91 29.40 -4.22
N ARG A 4 16.00 30.58 -4.82
CA ARG A 4 14.84 31.29 -5.39
C ARG A 4 14.40 30.73 -6.73
N ASP A 5 15.31 30.04 -7.44
CA ASP A 5 15.03 29.54 -8.79
C ASP A 5 14.10 28.31 -8.76
N LYS A 6 13.81 27.79 -7.56
CA LYS A 6 12.90 26.65 -7.39
C LYS A 6 11.44 26.96 -7.69
N ASN A 7 11.05 28.21 -7.56
CA ASN A 7 9.71 28.66 -7.96
C ASN A 7 9.51 28.59 -9.49
N ASP A 8 10.60 28.55 -10.25
CA ASP A 8 10.58 28.54 -11.71
C ASP A 8 10.63 27.10 -12.29
N GLY A 9 10.24 26.09 -11.49
CA GLY A 9 10.11 24.70 -11.94
C GLY A 9 11.39 23.87 -11.86
N GLY A 10 12.36 24.25 -11.05
CA GLY A 10 13.59 23.47 -10.83
C GLY A 10 13.31 22.08 -10.24
N LYS A 11 13.89 21.06 -10.84
CA LYS A 11 13.81 19.67 -10.32
C LYS A 11 14.57 19.55 -9.01
N ILE A 12 13.96 18.93 -8.02
CA ILE A 12 14.62 18.56 -6.77
C ILE A 12 15.64 17.47 -7.09
N ASN A 13 16.91 17.69 -6.71
CA ASN A 13 17.92 16.65 -6.71
C ASN A 13 18.00 16.05 -5.30
N PRO A 14 17.53 14.80 -5.11
CA PRO A 14 17.48 14.17 -3.79
C PRO A 14 18.86 14.05 -3.13
N GLU A 15 19.90 13.77 -3.90
CA GLU A 15 21.27 13.63 -3.42
C GLU A 15 21.80 14.91 -2.76
N VAL A 16 21.43 16.06 -3.31
CA VAL A 16 21.95 17.35 -2.84
C VAL A 16 21.06 18.01 -1.80
N TRP A 17 19.74 17.76 -1.87
CA TRP A 17 18.76 18.62 -1.17
C TRP A 17 17.98 17.92 -0.07
N LEU A 18 18.04 16.59 -0.01
CA LEU A 18 17.33 15.84 1.03
C LEU A 18 18.24 15.44 2.21
N ASN A 19 19.41 16.05 2.34
CA ASN A 19 20.27 15.85 3.49
C ASN A 19 19.60 16.41 4.75
N ALA A 20 19.42 15.55 5.75
CA ALA A 20 18.81 15.93 7.01
C ALA A 20 19.72 16.79 7.86
N VAL A 21 19.19 17.84 8.46
CA VAL A 21 19.88 18.65 9.48
C VAL A 21 19.48 18.10 10.85
N LEU A 22 20.43 17.46 11.54
CA LEU A 22 20.22 16.90 12.87
C LEU A 22 20.50 17.91 14.00
N GLY A 23 21.36 18.89 13.76
CA GLY A 23 21.74 19.90 14.75
C GLY A 23 22.93 20.71 14.32
N THR A 24 23.44 21.55 15.21
CA THR A 24 24.57 22.45 14.97
C THR A 24 25.90 21.92 15.50
N GLY A 25 25.94 20.69 16.02
CA GLY A 25 27.14 20.05 16.53
C GLY A 25 27.88 19.20 15.51
N THR A 26 29.04 18.70 15.90
CA THR A 26 29.79 17.71 15.15
C THR A 26 29.13 16.33 15.24
N ARG A 27 29.59 15.37 14.39
CA ARG A 27 29.13 13.97 14.47
C ARG A 27 29.35 13.38 15.87
N ASP A 28 30.54 13.62 16.47
CA ASP A 28 30.91 13.08 17.77
C ASP A 28 30.10 13.65 18.94
N GLU A 29 29.48 14.80 18.75
CA GLU A 29 28.57 15.40 19.73
C GLU A 29 27.12 14.96 19.53
N LEU A 30 26.71 14.73 18.28
CA LEU A 30 25.30 14.44 17.95
C LEU A 30 24.96 12.95 17.99
N VAL A 31 25.87 12.05 17.59
CA VAL A 31 25.60 10.61 17.58
C VAL A 31 25.33 10.05 18.97
N PRO A 32 26.07 10.42 20.05
CA PRO A 32 25.73 10.00 21.39
C PRO A 32 24.32 10.44 21.84
N LYS A 33 23.88 11.65 21.46
CA LYS A 33 22.52 12.12 21.76
C LYS A 33 21.45 11.33 21.01
N LEU A 34 21.73 10.93 19.75
CA LEU A 34 20.83 10.03 19.00
C LEU A 34 20.81 8.65 19.66
N SER A 35 21.95 8.13 20.12
CA SER A 35 22.04 6.87 20.85
C SER A 35 21.15 6.86 22.10
N GLU A 36 21.17 7.96 22.85
CA GLU A 36 20.29 8.14 24.02
C GLU A 36 18.81 8.14 23.61
N LEU A 37 18.44 8.85 22.54
CA LEU A 37 17.05 8.93 22.07
C LEU A 37 16.50 7.58 21.57
N VAL A 38 17.32 6.77 20.91
CA VAL A 38 16.89 5.45 20.40
C VAL A 38 17.10 4.32 21.42
N GLY A 39 17.79 4.58 22.53
CA GLY A 39 18.06 3.59 23.57
C GLY A 39 19.11 2.53 23.18
N HIS A 40 19.94 2.80 22.18
CA HIS A 40 21.00 1.93 21.69
C HIS A 40 22.27 2.72 21.38
N ASP A 41 23.43 2.15 21.63
CA ASP A 41 24.70 2.78 21.24
C ASP A 41 24.92 2.66 19.73
N LEU A 42 24.75 3.75 19.01
CA LEU A 42 24.94 3.81 17.56
C LEU A 42 26.41 3.84 17.13
N LEU A 43 27.34 4.13 18.06
CA LEU A 43 28.78 4.09 17.79
C LEU A 43 29.32 2.67 17.81
N GLU A 44 28.75 1.82 18.66
CA GLU A 44 29.12 0.41 18.79
C GLU A 44 28.31 -0.51 17.85
N ALA A 45 27.32 0.02 17.16
CA ALA A 45 26.48 -0.76 16.26
C ALA A 45 27.21 -1.05 14.92
N ASP A 46 27.18 -2.31 14.49
CA ASP A 46 27.75 -2.73 13.19
C ASP A 46 27.03 -2.09 11.99
N GLY A 47 25.79 -1.67 12.17
CA GLY A 47 24.98 -0.95 11.18
C GLY A 47 23.63 -0.51 11.72
N PHE A 48 23.12 0.58 11.19
CA PHE A 48 21.78 1.08 11.52
C PHE A 48 21.18 1.84 10.35
N HIS A 49 19.85 1.91 10.34
CA HIS A 49 19.09 2.75 9.41
C HIS A 49 18.25 3.74 10.20
N LEU A 50 18.35 5.02 9.85
CA LEU A 50 17.56 6.09 10.42
C LEU A 50 16.73 6.76 9.32
N HIS A 51 15.45 6.93 9.57
CA HIS A 51 14.52 7.57 8.64
C HIS A 51 13.84 8.76 9.30
N LEU A 52 13.78 9.88 8.59
CA LEU A 52 12.96 11.02 8.99
C LEU A 52 11.53 10.81 8.48
N PHE A 53 10.57 11.15 9.31
CA PHE A 53 9.17 11.14 8.92
C PHE A 53 8.41 12.35 9.53
N PRO A 54 7.35 12.83 8.90
CA PRO A 54 6.49 13.85 9.47
C PRO A 54 5.83 13.34 10.76
N TYR A 55 6.08 14.02 11.88
CA TYR A 55 5.50 13.69 13.20
C TYR A 55 4.23 14.51 13.47
N ALA A 56 3.43 14.77 12.45
CA ALA A 56 2.16 15.46 12.60
C ALA A 56 1.01 14.45 12.77
N PRO A 57 0.09 14.66 13.71
CA PRO A 57 -1.12 13.83 13.79
C PRO A 57 -2.00 14.07 12.57
N ALA A 58 -2.82 13.07 12.23
CA ALA A 58 -3.84 13.25 11.24
C ALA A 58 -4.90 14.27 11.71
N LEU A 59 -5.35 15.12 10.80
CA LEU A 59 -6.31 16.19 11.06
C LEU A 59 -7.52 16.06 10.16
N ARG A 60 -8.68 16.41 10.68
CA ARG A 60 -9.87 16.64 9.86
C ARG A 60 -9.86 18.08 9.35
N VAL A 61 -9.83 18.25 8.04
CA VAL A 61 -9.70 19.55 7.36
C VAL A 61 -10.85 19.76 6.37
N GLY A 62 -10.88 20.95 5.74
CA GLY A 62 -11.99 21.42 4.92
C GLY A 62 -13.00 22.22 5.74
N VAL A 63 -13.84 23.00 5.06
CA VAL A 63 -14.86 23.83 5.71
C VAL A 63 -15.86 22.98 6.49
N ASP A 64 -16.22 21.82 5.94
CA ASP A 64 -17.12 20.82 6.50
C ASP A 64 -16.41 19.72 7.29
N ARG A 65 -15.07 19.76 7.39
CA ARG A 65 -14.23 18.74 8.05
C ARG A 65 -14.38 17.34 7.46
N SER A 66 -14.72 17.23 6.20
CA SER A 66 -14.96 15.96 5.51
C SER A 66 -13.69 15.27 5.03
N ILE A 67 -12.54 15.93 5.08
CA ILE A 67 -11.25 15.43 4.59
C ILE A 67 -10.35 15.10 5.77
N ILE A 68 -9.69 13.96 5.73
CA ILE A 68 -8.61 13.59 6.64
C ILE A 68 -7.29 13.90 5.96
N LEU A 69 -6.47 14.74 6.58
CA LEU A 69 -5.12 15.08 6.16
C LEU A 69 -4.12 14.47 7.13
N GLY A 70 -3.24 13.65 6.64
CA GLY A 70 -2.17 13.04 7.43
C GLY A 70 -1.10 12.41 6.56
N PRO A 71 0.08 12.11 7.13
CA PRO A 71 1.13 11.41 6.40
C PRO A 71 0.78 9.93 6.22
N ARG A 72 1.28 9.33 5.16
CA ARG A 72 1.26 7.87 4.94
C ARG A 72 -0.14 7.25 4.93
N HIS A 73 -1.18 7.97 4.47
CA HIS A 73 -2.46 7.36 4.16
C HIS A 73 -2.31 6.25 3.13
N ASP A 74 -1.44 6.49 2.19
CA ASP A 74 -0.89 5.50 1.29
C ASP A 74 0.32 4.82 1.99
N ASP A 75 0.24 3.53 2.41
CA ASP A 75 -0.97 2.71 2.28
C ASP A 75 -1.51 2.25 3.65
N LEU A 76 -1.30 3.04 4.71
CA LEU A 76 -1.78 2.72 6.06
C LEU A 76 -3.33 2.61 6.13
N ALA A 77 -4.05 3.32 5.28
CA ALA A 77 -5.50 3.25 5.25
C ALA A 77 -6.00 1.86 4.83
N MET A 78 -5.40 1.27 3.77
CA MET A 78 -5.76 -0.07 3.32
C MET A 78 -5.21 -1.16 4.24
N THR A 79 -4.01 -0.94 4.81
CA THR A 79 -3.44 -1.81 5.85
C THR A 79 -4.39 -1.91 7.06
N TYR A 80 -4.92 -0.79 7.53
CA TYR A 80 -5.92 -0.76 8.61
C TYR A 80 -7.20 -1.49 8.21
N ALA A 81 -7.76 -1.18 7.03
CA ALA A 81 -8.98 -1.78 6.54
C ALA A 81 -8.86 -3.31 6.39
N GLY A 82 -7.75 -3.78 5.80
CA GLY A 82 -7.47 -5.21 5.66
C GLY A 82 -7.30 -5.93 7.00
N SER A 83 -6.65 -5.28 7.97
CA SER A 83 -6.48 -5.82 9.33
C SER A 83 -7.84 -5.92 10.04
N GLN A 84 -8.66 -4.88 9.99
CA GLN A 84 -9.99 -4.88 10.61
C GLN A 84 -10.91 -5.92 9.96
N ALA A 85 -10.92 -6.01 8.64
CA ALA A 85 -11.72 -6.99 7.92
C ALA A 85 -11.34 -8.43 8.31
N LEU A 86 -10.05 -8.72 8.51
CA LEU A 86 -9.61 -10.03 8.98
C LEU A 86 -10.11 -10.29 10.42
N ILE A 87 -9.94 -9.35 11.35
CA ILE A 87 -10.37 -9.47 12.75
C ILE A 87 -11.90 -9.69 12.82
N GLU A 88 -12.69 -8.83 12.19
CA GLU A 88 -14.14 -8.94 12.18
C GLU A 88 -14.63 -10.24 11.53
N SER A 89 -13.90 -10.72 10.53
CA SER A 89 -14.19 -11.98 9.89
C SER A 89 -14.01 -13.20 10.81
N LEU A 90 -13.20 -13.10 11.87
CA LEU A 90 -13.02 -14.16 12.87
C LEU A 90 -14.17 -14.18 13.87
N GLU A 91 -14.76 -13.01 14.17
CA GLU A 91 -15.90 -12.88 15.07
C GLU A 91 -17.20 -13.34 14.41
N ALA A 92 -17.33 -13.11 13.11
CA ALA A 92 -18.43 -13.63 12.32
C ALA A 92 -18.32 -15.16 12.27
N SER A 93 -19.16 -15.87 13.04
CA SER A 93 -19.23 -17.34 13.07
C SER A 93 -19.20 -17.92 11.64
N SER A 94 -18.04 -18.36 11.19
CA SER A 94 -17.88 -18.82 9.83
C SER A 94 -17.77 -20.33 9.81
N SER A 95 -18.84 -20.96 9.35
CA SER A 95 -18.81 -22.29 8.75
C SER A 95 -18.00 -22.33 7.43
N GLY A 96 -17.26 -21.26 7.12
CA GLY A 96 -16.51 -21.11 5.88
C GLY A 96 -15.32 -22.07 5.78
N ARG A 97 -15.29 -22.85 4.70
CA ARG A 97 -14.21 -23.82 4.38
C ARG A 97 -12.95 -23.12 3.81
N ARG A 98 -12.91 -21.78 3.76
CA ARG A 98 -11.81 -21.02 3.13
C ARG A 98 -10.93 -20.35 4.17
N THR A 99 -9.63 -20.47 3.99
CA THR A 99 -8.65 -19.73 4.77
C THR A 99 -8.65 -18.26 4.33
N ARG A 100 -8.70 -17.36 5.30
CA ARG A 100 -8.63 -15.91 5.09
C ARG A 100 -7.23 -15.44 5.46
N VAL A 101 -6.61 -14.69 4.57
CA VAL A 101 -5.24 -14.20 4.73
C VAL A 101 -5.21 -12.73 4.41
N ALA A 102 -4.63 -11.92 5.30
CA ALA A 102 -4.22 -10.55 5.00
C ALA A 102 -2.70 -10.53 4.88
N VAL A 103 -2.20 -9.88 3.84
CA VAL A 103 -0.75 -9.78 3.58
C VAL A 103 -0.40 -8.31 3.38
N PHE A 104 0.63 -7.85 4.08
CA PHE A 104 1.16 -6.50 3.97
C PHE A 104 2.60 -6.59 3.52
N PHE A 105 2.89 -6.01 2.35
CA PHE A 105 4.22 -6.02 1.79
C PHE A 105 5.01 -4.79 2.22
N ASP A 106 6.31 -4.95 2.35
CA ASP A 106 7.24 -3.88 2.60
C ASP A 106 7.83 -3.33 1.29
N ALA A 107 8.44 -2.14 1.38
CA ALA A 107 9.23 -1.54 0.31
C ALA A 107 8.47 -1.30 -1.01
N GLU A 108 7.15 -1.07 -0.97
CA GLU A 108 6.35 -0.81 -2.18
C GLU A 108 6.82 0.45 -2.89
N GLU A 109 6.95 1.56 -2.19
CA GLU A 109 7.32 2.89 -2.71
C GLU A 109 8.70 2.95 -3.36
N CYS A 110 9.59 2.04 -3.00
CA CYS A 110 10.92 1.93 -3.61
C CYS A 110 11.07 0.77 -4.61
N GLY A 111 9.96 0.13 -5.00
CA GLY A 111 9.92 -0.82 -6.12
C GLY A 111 9.75 -2.28 -5.75
N SER A 112 9.42 -2.62 -4.51
CA SER A 112 9.06 -3.98 -4.05
C SER A 112 10.14 -5.07 -4.21
N MET A 113 11.41 -4.70 -4.40
CA MET A 113 12.51 -5.63 -4.73
C MET A 113 13.21 -6.25 -3.51
N THR A 114 12.72 -6.00 -2.30
CA THR A 114 13.28 -6.58 -1.07
C THR A 114 12.76 -7.99 -0.82
N ALA A 115 13.35 -8.70 0.14
CA ALA A 115 12.92 -10.05 0.52
C ALA A 115 11.48 -10.12 1.06
N SER A 116 10.95 -9.01 1.59
CA SER A 116 9.58 -8.85 2.07
C SER A 116 8.69 -8.05 1.11
N GLY A 117 9.21 -7.64 -0.03
CA GLY A 117 8.48 -6.93 -1.07
C GLY A 117 7.65 -7.85 -1.96
N ALA A 118 6.69 -7.28 -2.67
CA ALA A 118 5.76 -8.03 -3.51
C ALA A 118 6.41 -8.75 -4.71
N HIS A 119 7.60 -8.31 -5.16
CA HIS A 119 8.36 -9.00 -6.21
C HIS A 119 9.14 -10.24 -5.74
N SER A 120 9.15 -10.51 -4.44
CA SER A 120 9.85 -11.66 -3.86
C SER A 120 8.98 -12.93 -3.84
N GLY A 121 9.59 -14.05 -3.43
CA GLY A 121 8.86 -15.28 -3.11
C GLY A 121 8.07 -15.22 -1.79
N PHE A 122 8.07 -14.10 -1.08
CA PHE A 122 7.51 -13.97 0.27
C PHE A 122 6.08 -14.52 0.38
N LEU A 123 5.17 -14.06 -0.48
CA LEU A 123 3.77 -14.50 -0.43
C LEU A 123 3.64 -15.99 -0.72
N ARG A 124 4.19 -16.44 -1.86
CA ARG A 124 4.08 -17.81 -2.32
C ARG A 124 4.65 -18.80 -1.29
N ASP A 125 5.83 -18.51 -0.77
CA ASP A 125 6.52 -19.41 0.16
C ASP A 125 5.80 -19.48 1.50
N ASN A 126 5.26 -18.38 2.01
CA ASN A 126 4.47 -18.38 3.23
C ASN A 126 3.12 -19.09 3.05
N LEU A 127 2.43 -18.88 1.93
CA LEU A 127 1.18 -19.60 1.64
C LEU A 127 1.42 -21.12 1.50
N LEU A 128 2.50 -21.53 0.85
CA LEU A 128 2.88 -22.95 0.78
C LEU A 128 3.15 -23.54 2.17
N ARG A 129 3.88 -22.83 3.03
CA ARG A 129 4.16 -23.27 4.40
C ARG A 129 2.88 -23.39 5.22
N LEU A 130 1.99 -22.40 5.13
CA LEU A 130 0.69 -22.41 5.80
C LEU A 130 -0.18 -23.59 5.31
N THR A 131 -0.29 -23.78 4.00
CA THR A 131 -1.08 -24.86 3.42
C THR A 131 -0.54 -26.22 3.85
N ARG A 132 0.78 -26.43 3.81
CA ARG A 132 1.43 -27.68 4.21
C ARG A 132 1.30 -27.98 5.71
N SER A 133 1.09 -26.98 6.54
CA SER A 133 0.83 -27.15 7.98
C SER A 133 -0.64 -27.47 8.28
N HIS A 134 -1.53 -27.34 7.30
CA HIS A 134 -2.96 -27.61 7.48
C HIS A 134 -3.23 -29.10 7.60
N ALA A 135 -4.14 -29.49 8.48
CA ALA A 135 -4.48 -30.91 8.73
C ALA A 135 -4.94 -31.65 7.46
N GLY A 136 -5.70 -30.99 6.57
CA GLY A 136 -6.16 -31.57 5.31
C GLY A 136 -5.01 -31.90 4.33
N TYR A 137 -3.93 -31.09 4.30
CA TYR A 137 -2.74 -31.40 3.52
C TYR A 137 -2.01 -32.62 4.10
N VAL A 138 -1.84 -32.67 5.42
CA VAL A 138 -1.20 -33.80 6.12
C VAL A 138 -1.98 -35.08 5.90
N ALA A 139 -3.30 -35.05 5.80
CA ALA A 139 -4.17 -36.15 5.49
C ALA A 139 -4.19 -36.56 3.98
N GLY A 140 -3.53 -35.77 3.11
CA GLY A 140 -3.56 -35.99 1.66
C GLY A 140 -4.87 -35.58 0.97
N GLU A 141 -5.69 -34.78 1.65
CA GLU A 141 -7.00 -34.30 1.17
C GLU A 141 -6.93 -32.94 0.49
N MET A 142 -5.79 -32.25 0.58
CA MET A 142 -5.58 -30.89 0.07
C MET A 142 -4.31 -30.83 -0.78
N ASP A 143 -4.45 -30.29 -1.98
CA ASP A 143 -3.35 -29.91 -2.85
C ASP A 143 -3.16 -28.38 -2.81
N PRO A 144 -1.94 -27.87 -2.48
CA PRO A 144 -1.67 -26.45 -2.46
C PRO A 144 -1.94 -25.73 -3.78
N GLU A 145 -1.64 -26.37 -4.91
CA GLU A 145 -1.84 -25.77 -6.23
C GLU A 145 -3.32 -25.61 -6.56
N GLN A 146 -4.13 -26.62 -6.22
CA GLN A 146 -5.59 -26.53 -6.34
C GLN A 146 -6.18 -25.48 -5.39
N ALA A 147 -5.64 -25.39 -4.17
CA ALA A 147 -6.08 -24.36 -3.21
C ALA A 147 -5.77 -22.95 -3.71
N PHE A 148 -4.62 -22.74 -4.33
CA PHE A 148 -4.24 -21.44 -4.91
C PHE A 148 -5.11 -21.11 -6.13
N ALA A 149 -5.33 -22.06 -7.04
CA ALA A 149 -6.21 -21.88 -8.20
C ALA A 149 -7.67 -21.56 -7.80
N ALA A 150 -8.12 -22.03 -6.64
CA ALA A 150 -9.45 -21.75 -6.09
C ALA A 150 -9.49 -20.49 -5.20
N SER A 151 -8.40 -19.75 -5.09
CA SER A 151 -8.28 -18.55 -4.26
C SER A 151 -8.70 -17.30 -5.03
N PHE A 152 -9.17 -16.30 -4.30
CA PHE A 152 -9.45 -14.96 -4.82
C PHE A 152 -8.61 -13.94 -4.06
N VAL A 153 -7.90 -13.10 -4.80
CA VAL A 153 -7.02 -12.07 -4.24
C VAL A 153 -7.65 -10.70 -4.45
N VAL A 154 -7.76 -9.93 -3.38
CA VAL A 154 -8.10 -8.51 -3.44
C VAL A 154 -6.82 -7.74 -3.14
N SER A 155 -6.31 -7.03 -4.15
CA SER A 155 -5.21 -6.09 -3.98
C SER A 155 -5.77 -4.72 -3.66
N ALA A 156 -5.32 -4.14 -2.57
CA ALA A 156 -5.77 -2.83 -2.12
C ALA A 156 -4.58 -1.86 -2.05
N ASP A 157 -4.84 -0.62 -2.44
CA ASP A 157 -3.90 0.47 -2.51
C ASP A 157 -4.68 1.79 -2.54
N MET A 158 -4.07 2.90 -2.14
CA MET A 158 -4.70 4.21 -2.27
C MET A 158 -4.63 4.70 -3.71
N VAL A 159 -5.66 5.40 -4.13
CA VAL A 159 -5.73 6.03 -5.46
C VAL A 159 -5.89 7.53 -5.32
N HIS A 160 -5.19 8.28 -6.17
CA HIS A 160 -5.39 9.73 -6.21
C HIS A 160 -6.76 10.08 -6.79
N ALA A 161 -7.50 10.91 -6.08
CA ALA A 161 -8.78 11.42 -6.51
C ALA A 161 -8.63 12.57 -7.50
N HIS A 162 -9.72 12.92 -8.17
CA HIS A 162 -9.82 14.10 -9.00
C HIS A 162 -9.40 15.36 -8.22
N HIS A 163 -8.43 16.09 -8.77
CA HIS A 163 -7.95 17.35 -8.21
C HIS A 163 -8.06 18.47 -9.25
N PRO A 164 -8.65 19.62 -8.93
CA PRO A 164 -8.91 20.68 -9.91
C PRO A 164 -7.64 21.23 -10.60
N ASN A 165 -6.48 21.15 -9.93
CA ASN A 165 -5.21 21.58 -10.51
C ASN A 165 -4.51 20.52 -11.37
N HIS A 166 -5.04 19.28 -11.41
CA HIS A 166 -4.41 18.13 -12.06
C HIS A 166 -5.42 17.29 -12.84
N LEU A 167 -6.30 17.95 -13.61
CA LEU A 167 -7.32 17.29 -14.40
C LEU A 167 -6.75 16.37 -15.49
N ASP A 168 -5.51 16.65 -15.88
CA ASP A 168 -4.76 15.89 -16.88
C ASP A 168 -4.30 14.49 -16.40
N LYS A 169 -4.46 14.16 -15.13
CA LYS A 169 -3.98 12.88 -14.55
C LYS A 169 -4.93 11.70 -14.77
N HIS A 170 -6.18 11.95 -15.11
CA HIS A 170 -7.20 10.93 -15.29
C HIS A 170 -7.78 10.92 -16.71
N GLU A 171 -8.35 9.79 -17.08
CA GLU A 171 -9.32 9.76 -18.18
C GLU A 171 -10.59 10.50 -17.69
N PRO A 172 -11.10 11.48 -18.46
CA PRO A 172 -12.10 12.44 -17.93
C PRO A 172 -13.40 11.83 -17.39
N ARG A 173 -13.79 10.64 -17.89
CA ARG A 173 -15.05 9.97 -17.49
C ARG A 173 -14.88 9.03 -16.28
N HIS A 174 -13.63 8.73 -15.90
CA HIS A 174 -13.30 7.75 -14.87
C HIS A 174 -12.31 8.33 -13.84
N ALA A 175 -12.55 9.56 -13.43
CA ALA A 175 -11.79 10.25 -12.41
C ALA A 175 -12.49 10.10 -11.04
N PRO A 176 -11.95 9.35 -10.11
CA PRO A 176 -12.57 9.13 -8.81
C PRO A 176 -12.69 10.41 -7.99
N LYS A 177 -13.71 10.50 -7.17
CA LYS A 177 -13.91 11.59 -6.22
C LYS A 177 -13.62 11.14 -4.81
N ILE A 178 -13.15 12.05 -3.96
CA ILE A 178 -13.00 11.79 -2.54
C ILE A 178 -14.37 11.47 -1.94
N ASN A 179 -14.43 10.50 -1.03
CA ASN A 179 -15.61 10.08 -0.27
C ASN A 179 -16.75 9.45 -1.11
N ASP A 180 -16.54 9.12 -2.36
CA ASP A 180 -17.55 8.52 -3.25
C ASP A 180 -17.45 6.97 -3.33
N GLY A 181 -16.78 6.35 -2.36
CA GLY A 181 -16.72 4.89 -2.22
C GLY A 181 -15.47 4.25 -2.81
N MET A 182 -15.52 2.93 -2.93
CA MET A 182 -14.42 2.09 -3.40
C MET A 182 -14.08 2.36 -4.87
N VAL A 183 -12.80 2.24 -5.21
CA VAL A 183 -12.33 2.49 -6.57
C VAL A 183 -11.78 1.21 -7.17
N ILE A 184 -12.33 0.78 -8.30
CA ILE A 184 -11.80 -0.33 -9.08
C ILE A 184 -10.88 0.23 -10.17
N LYS A 185 -9.62 -0.19 -10.16
CA LYS A 185 -8.62 0.19 -11.16
C LYS A 185 -8.68 -0.78 -12.34
N THR A 186 -8.84 -0.25 -13.55
CA THR A 186 -8.78 -1.03 -14.81
C THR A 186 -7.81 -0.38 -15.79
N ASN A 187 -7.22 -1.19 -16.67
CA ASN A 187 -6.28 -0.70 -17.68
C ASN A 187 -6.33 -1.57 -18.94
N ALA A 188 -6.46 -0.95 -20.11
CA ALA A 188 -6.53 -1.65 -21.39
C ALA A 188 -5.23 -2.39 -21.78
N ASN A 189 -4.09 -2.03 -21.15
CA ASN A 189 -2.81 -2.71 -21.32
C ASN A 189 -2.58 -3.78 -20.25
N GLU A 190 -3.63 -4.18 -19.53
CA GLU A 190 -3.59 -5.22 -18.47
C GLU A 190 -2.50 -4.98 -17.41
N ARG A 191 -2.31 -3.69 -17.05
CA ARG A 191 -1.34 -3.30 -16.00
C ARG A 191 -1.84 -3.53 -14.59
N TYR A 192 -3.13 -3.84 -14.43
CA TYR A 192 -3.75 -4.27 -13.18
C TYR A 192 -4.28 -5.69 -13.35
N ALA A 193 -4.32 -6.44 -12.27
CA ALA A 193 -4.85 -7.80 -12.25
C ALA A 193 -6.38 -7.87 -12.42
N THR A 194 -7.05 -6.73 -12.47
CA THR A 194 -8.51 -6.64 -12.62
C THR A 194 -8.94 -7.05 -14.03
N THR A 195 -9.74 -8.08 -14.11
CA THR A 195 -10.44 -8.53 -15.33
C THR A 195 -11.91 -8.19 -15.25
N GLY A 196 -12.67 -8.32 -16.36
CA GLY A 196 -14.11 -8.11 -16.33
C GLY A 196 -14.84 -9.05 -15.35
N GLU A 197 -14.37 -10.28 -15.19
CA GLU A 197 -14.93 -11.24 -14.25
C GLU A 197 -14.65 -10.85 -12.78
N THR A 198 -13.39 -10.54 -12.46
CA THR A 198 -13.02 -10.16 -11.10
C THR A 198 -13.60 -8.81 -10.69
N GLU A 199 -13.75 -7.87 -11.63
CA GLU A 199 -14.48 -6.62 -11.41
C GLU A 199 -15.95 -6.90 -11.08
N ALA A 200 -16.64 -7.75 -11.85
CA ALA A 200 -18.03 -8.08 -11.60
C ALA A 200 -18.23 -8.75 -10.22
N MET A 201 -17.32 -9.65 -9.85
CA MET A 201 -17.34 -10.27 -8.51
C MET A 201 -17.17 -9.25 -7.41
N PHE A 202 -16.21 -8.33 -7.54
CA PHE A 202 -15.95 -7.31 -6.52
C PHE A 202 -17.09 -6.29 -6.42
N ARG A 203 -17.70 -5.90 -7.55
CA ARG A 203 -18.91 -5.05 -7.56
C ARG A 203 -20.07 -5.71 -6.82
N ALA A 204 -20.29 -6.99 -7.03
CA ALA A 204 -21.34 -7.73 -6.30
C ALA A 204 -21.08 -7.80 -4.78
N ILE A 205 -19.79 -7.88 -4.37
CA ILE A 205 -19.43 -7.80 -2.95
C ILE A 205 -19.75 -6.41 -2.39
N CYS A 206 -19.36 -5.35 -3.08
CA CYS A 206 -19.63 -3.97 -2.66
C CYS A 206 -21.14 -3.67 -2.60
N GLU A 207 -21.91 -4.13 -3.58
CA GLU A 207 -23.37 -3.99 -3.59
C GLU A 207 -24.02 -4.64 -2.36
N ARG A 208 -23.61 -5.85 -2.02
CA ARG A 208 -24.09 -6.56 -0.81
C ARG A 208 -23.69 -5.87 0.49
N ALA A 209 -22.57 -5.17 0.49
CA ALA A 209 -22.08 -4.38 1.61
C ALA A 209 -22.64 -2.94 1.64
N GLU A 210 -23.48 -2.58 0.68
CA GLU A 210 -24.01 -1.22 0.49
C GLU A 210 -22.91 -0.15 0.35
N VAL A 211 -21.76 -0.53 -0.24
CA VAL A 211 -20.62 0.35 -0.48
C VAL A 211 -20.63 0.84 -1.92
N PRO A 212 -20.68 2.15 -2.17
CA PRO A 212 -20.61 2.70 -3.53
C PRO A 212 -19.29 2.36 -4.22
N VAL A 213 -19.32 2.24 -5.55
CA VAL A 213 -18.14 1.88 -6.35
C VAL A 213 -17.95 2.86 -7.47
N GLN A 214 -16.72 3.29 -7.64
CA GLN A 214 -16.24 4.12 -8.74
C GLN A 214 -15.28 3.32 -9.63
N SER A 215 -15.07 3.78 -10.85
CA SER A 215 -14.04 3.25 -11.75
C SER A 215 -12.89 4.25 -11.90
N PHE A 216 -11.68 3.72 -11.97
CA PHE A 216 -10.48 4.47 -12.28
C PHE A 216 -9.84 3.91 -13.56
N VAL A 217 -9.63 4.78 -14.52
CA VAL A 217 -8.85 4.48 -15.72
C VAL A 217 -7.78 5.56 -15.86
N ILE A 218 -6.51 5.16 -15.81
CA ILE A 218 -5.42 6.09 -16.10
C ILE A 218 -5.38 6.40 -17.60
N ARG A 219 -4.92 7.57 -17.96
CA ARG A 219 -4.69 7.92 -19.37
C ARG A 219 -3.70 6.92 -19.99
N GLN A 220 -3.94 6.54 -21.25
CA GLN A 220 -3.11 5.54 -21.94
C GLN A 220 -1.68 6.01 -22.22
N ASP A 221 -1.47 7.33 -22.24
CA ASP A 221 -0.14 7.96 -22.39
C ASP A 221 0.62 8.12 -21.06
N MET A 222 0.05 7.69 -19.94
CA MET A 222 0.68 7.75 -18.61
C MET A 222 1.09 6.37 -18.12
N ARG A 223 2.11 6.36 -17.29
CA ARG A 223 2.51 5.13 -16.58
C ARG A 223 1.57 4.87 -15.41
N CYS A 224 1.25 3.61 -15.22
CA CYS A 224 0.59 3.11 -14.02
C CYS A 224 1.34 1.87 -13.52
N GLY A 225 1.16 1.55 -12.28
CA GLY A 225 1.76 0.39 -11.64
C GLY A 225 0.74 -0.41 -10.84
N SER A 226 1.08 -1.65 -10.57
CA SER A 226 0.38 -2.52 -9.65
C SER A 226 1.40 -3.21 -8.76
N THR A 227 1.22 -3.11 -7.46
CA THR A 227 2.11 -3.73 -6.47
C THR A 227 2.14 -5.24 -6.63
N ILE A 228 0.99 -5.86 -6.87
CA ILE A 228 0.84 -7.32 -6.92
C ILE A 228 0.72 -7.87 -8.34
N GLY A 229 0.85 -7.04 -9.38
CA GLY A 229 0.83 -7.52 -10.77
C GLY A 229 1.72 -8.75 -11.01
N PRO A 230 2.98 -8.76 -10.52
CA PRO A 230 3.87 -9.90 -10.67
C PRO A 230 3.46 -11.17 -9.91
N ILE A 231 2.54 -11.06 -8.96
CA ILE A 231 2.08 -12.22 -8.14
C ILE A 231 0.86 -12.89 -8.76
N THR A 232 0.13 -12.15 -9.58
CA THR A 232 -1.15 -12.58 -10.17
C THR A 232 -1.04 -13.03 -11.62
N SER A 233 0.14 -12.90 -12.21
CA SER A 233 0.46 -13.32 -13.58
C SER A 233 1.02 -14.73 -13.65
#